data_d6ca77512514048e7e78baf1a817c925
#
_entry.id   d6ca77512514048e7e78baf1a817c925
#
_cell.length_a   1.000
_cell.length_b   1.000
_cell.length_c   1.000
_cell.angle_alpha   90.00
_cell.angle_beta   90.00
_cell.angle_gamma   90.00
#
_symmetry.space_group_name_H-M   'P 1'
#
loop_
_entity.id
_entity.type
_entity.pdbx_description
1 polymer ?
#
loop_
_entity_poly.entity_id
_entity_poly.type
_entity_poly.pdbx_seq_one_letter_code
_entity_poly.pdbx_strand_id
1 'polypeptide(L)'
;MLARNDKGDRHIQGTKGLDSYDFVKSVLDASTDSIVVLEAGGEVVFANHHWKSFGRNNGFLSSYDWDGTNYLEICDVAAAKGDGDARHAAEGIRRVSRAEQDTYTLEYPCHSSTERRWFIMKVGQFVLSDMQYLVVSHQDITQRKLAEEKVAKLARLDDLTGIPNRRKFDESLSLQWKRSIRMNTPISLAMIDIDHFKQVNDTYGHSIGDKYLTVLSSIFSRSTNRPDDICARYGGEEFAVLLGATDRAGAVQVIDQLIKSVRHLKIPNENASTKPIITLSVGLKTVYPNKNDSYEDFLLAVDKLLYTAKTAGCDTLAVSVSSEKLDTTEFELIN
;
A
#
# COMPACT_ATOMS: atom_id res chain seq x y z
N MET A 1 39.38 -2.11 65.19
CA MET A 1 38.00 -2.64 65.47
C MET A 1 37.15 -2.38 64.24
N LEU A 2 37.03 -3.42 63.40
CA LEU A 2 36.32 -3.36 62.15
C LEU A 2 34.94 -3.99 62.36
N ALA A 3 33.89 -3.18 62.18
CA ALA A 3 32.49 -3.65 62.26
C ALA A 3 32.18 -4.42 60.97
N ARG A 4 31.80 -5.69 61.11
CA ARG A 4 31.23 -6.54 60.06
C ARG A 4 29.81 -6.06 59.76
N ASN A 5 29.57 -5.64 58.52
CA ASN A 5 28.24 -5.41 57.97
C ASN A 5 27.66 -6.75 57.56
N ASP A 6 26.74 -7.24 58.33
CA ASP A 6 25.87 -8.41 58.07
C ASP A 6 24.75 -7.91 57.17
N LYS A 7 24.88 -8.10 55.85
CA LYS A 7 23.77 -7.95 54.91
C LYS A 7 23.05 -9.28 54.85
N GLY A 8 22.04 -9.38 55.67
CA GLY A 8 21.14 -10.52 55.65
C GLY A 8 20.54 -10.79 54.27
N ASP A 9 20.76 -11.99 53.79
CA ASP A 9 20.02 -12.63 52.72
C ASP A 9 18.51 -12.52 53.02
N ARG A 10 17.82 -11.64 52.31
CA ARG A 10 16.39 -11.71 52.22
C ARG A 10 16.06 -12.83 51.27
N HIS A 11 15.97 -14.06 51.77
CA HIS A 11 15.27 -15.16 51.12
C HIS A 11 13.85 -14.66 50.77
N ILE A 12 13.57 -14.53 49.51
CA ILE A 12 12.21 -14.32 49.00
C ILE A 12 11.41 -15.60 49.30
N GLN A 13 10.76 -15.62 50.47
CA GLN A 13 9.73 -16.59 50.79
C GLN A 13 8.52 -16.31 49.88
N GLY A 14 8.48 -16.85 48.66
CA GLY A 14 7.39 -16.62 47.72
C GLY A 14 7.42 -17.47 46.44
N THR A 15 8.45 -18.29 46.25
CA THR A 15 8.63 -19.03 44.98
C THR A 15 7.99 -20.42 44.93
N LYS A 16 7.34 -20.91 46.01
CA LYS A 16 6.75 -22.25 46.06
C LYS A 16 5.52 -22.48 45.13
N GLY A 17 5.05 -21.46 44.40
CA GLY A 17 3.94 -21.57 43.46
C GLY A 17 4.34 -21.30 41.99
N LEU A 18 5.54 -20.81 41.74
CA LEU A 18 5.95 -20.39 40.41
C LEU A 18 6.34 -21.55 39.44
N ASP A 19 6.67 -22.71 40.02
CA ASP A 19 7.03 -23.92 39.27
C ASP A 19 5.84 -24.88 39.04
N SER A 20 4.61 -24.42 39.36
CA SER A 20 3.43 -25.27 39.23
C SER A 20 2.79 -25.11 37.85
N TYR A 21 2.25 -26.17 37.28
CA TYR A 21 1.44 -26.18 36.07
C TYR A 21 0.35 -25.09 36.12
N ASP A 22 -0.31 -24.93 37.26
CA ASP A 22 -1.38 -23.97 37.45
C ASP A 22 -0.90 -22.52 37.32
N PHE A 23 0.35 -22.21 37.75
CA PHE A 23 0.92 -20.88 37.57
C PHE A 23 1.17 -20.61 36.11
N VAL A 24 1.86 -21.51 35.37
CA VAL A 24 2.17 -21.35 33.95
C VAL A 24 0.89 -21.25 33.13
N LYS A 25 -0.09 -22.10 33.41
CA LYS A 25 -1.40 -22.05 32.78
C LYS A 25 -2.08 -20.69 33.03
N SER A 26 -2.09 -20.19 34.28
CA SER A 26 -2.70 -18.91 34.61
C SER A 26 -2.04 -17.75 33.89
N VAL A 27 -0.70 -17.77 33.72
CA VAL A 27 0.05 -16.76 32.95
C VAL A 27 -0.36 -16.81 31.48
N LEU A 28 -0.45 -17.98 30.87
CA LEU A 28 -0.86 -18.15 29.48
C LEU A 28 -2.35 -17.77 29.26
N ASP A 29 -3.21 -18.07 30.22
CA ASP A 29 -4.64 -17.71 30.19
C ASP A 29 -4.87 -16.21 30.38
N ALA A 30 -3.95 -15.51 31.06
CA ALA A 30 -3.97 -14.05 31.19
C ALA A 30 -3.46 -13.31 29.95
N SER A 31 -2.80 -14.01 29.01
CA SER A 31 -2.37 -13.42 27.75
C SER A 31 -3.57 -13.03 26.90
N THR A 32 -3.47 -11.89 26.23
CA THR A 32 -4.45 -11.45 25.21
C THR A 32 -4.27 -12.15 23.86
N ASP A 33 -3.14 -12.83 23.67
CA ASP A 33 -2.87 -13.59 22.46
C ASP A 33 -3.52 -14.98 22.55
N SER A 34 -4.04 -15.47 21.44
CA SER A 34 -4.49 -16.85 21.31
C SER A 34 -3.27 -17.76 21.16
N ILE A 35 -3.00 -18.59 22.17
CA ILE A 35 -1.79 -19.44 22.24
C ILE A 35 -2.18 -20.90 22.20
N VAL A 36 -1.50 -21.67 21.35
CA VAL A 36 -1.58 -23.12 21.29
C VAL A 36 -0.18 -23.71 21.31
N VAL A 37 0.01 -24.83 22.00
CA VAL A 37 1.24 -25.63 21.98
C VAL A 37 0.96 -26.93 21.24
N LEU A 38 1.84 -27.26 20.30
CA LEU A 38 1.73 -28.42 19.44
C LEU A 38 2.92 -29.36 19.69
N GLU A 39 2.71 -30.66 19.52
CA GLU A 39 3.78 -31.58 19.24
C GLU A 39 4.35 -31.35 17.81
N ALA A 40 5.52 -31.90 17.53
CA ALA A 40 6.19 -31.75 16.22
C ALA A 40 5.30 -32.18 15.04
N GLY A 41 4.38 -33.12 15.26
CA GLY A 41 3.40 -33.61 14.28
C GLY A 41 2.17 -32.68 14.07
N GLY A 42 2.03 -31.62 14.87
CA GLY A 42 0.91 -30.68 14.79
C GLY A 42 -0.24 -30.98 15.76
N GLU A 43 -0.11 -31.99 16.61
CA GLU A 43 -1.11 -32.35 17.62
C GLU A 43 -1.13 -31.33 18.76
N VAL A 44 -2.32 -30.84 19.13
CA VAL A 44 -2.50 -29.83 20.18
C VAL A 44 -2.37 -30.49 21.55
N VAL A 45 -1.41 -30.02 22.35
CA VAL A 45 -1.21 -30.48 23.74
C VAL A 45 -1.62 -29.43 24.78
N PHE A 46 -1.79 -28.19 24.35
CA PHE A 46 -2.30 -27.10 25.20
C PHE A 46 -2.91 -26.00 24.35
N ALA A 47 -4.03 -25.45 24.82
CA ALA A 47 -4.65 -24.24 24.26
C ALA A 47 -5.11 -23.32 25.39
N ASN A 48 -4.71 -22.04 25.35
CA ASN A 48 -5.09 -21.08 26.37
C ASN A 48 -6.56 -20.66 26.27
N HIS A 49 -7.04 -19.92 27.26
CA HIS A 49 -8.42 -19.44 27.32
C HIS A 49 -8.79 -18.59 26.09
N HIS A 50 -7.88 -17.73 25.63
CA HIS A 50 -8.10 -16.86 24.47
C HIS A 50 -8.27 -17.65 23.18
N TRP A 51 -7.45 -18.67 22.94
CA TRP A 51 -7.59 -19.60 21.82
C TRP A 51 -8.97 -20.28 21.80
N LYS A 52 -9.36 -20.86 22.95
CA LYS A 52 -10.65 -21.53 23.09
C LYS A 52 -11.84 -20.58 22.88
N SER A 53 -11.72 -19.34 23.35
CA SER A 53 -12.75 -18.31 23.18
C SER A 53 -12.83 -17.82 21.73
N PHE A 54 -11.70 -17.62 21.06
CA PHE A 54 -11.66 -17.24 19.65
C PHE A 54 -12.30 -18.30 18.77
N GLY A 55 -11.99 -19.57 19.00
CA GLY A 55 -12.62 -20.70 18.28
C GLY A 55 -14.15 -20.67 18.41
N ARG A 56 -14.68 -20.52 19.63
CA ARG A 56 -16.15 -20.45 19.88
C ARG A 56 -16.79 -19.27 19.12
N ASN A 57 -16.15 -18.11 19.10
CA ASN A 57 -16.67 -16.91 18.44
C ASN A 57 -16.63 -16.99 16.91
N ASN A 58 -15.85 -17.93 16.35
CA ASN A 58 -15.69 -18.13 14.91
C ASN A 58 -16.26 -19.45 14.37
N GLY A 59 -17.24 -20.03 15.10
CA GLY A 59 -18.06 -21.13 14.60
C GLY A 59 -17.66 -22.53 15.04
N PHE A 60 -16.66 -22.66 15.94
CA PHE A 60 -16.41 -23.93 16.60
C PHE A 60 -17.41 -24.14 17.73
N LEU A 61 -17.91 -25.36 17.91
CA LEU A 61 -18.83 -25.70 18.95
C LEU A 61 -18.20 -25.42 20.33
N SER A 62 -18.99 -24.96 21.29
CA SER A 62 -18.52 -24.69 22.67
C SER A 62 -17.96 -25.92 23.38
N SER A 63 -18.35 -27.13 22.94
CA SER A 63 -17.87 -28.43 23.42
C SER A 63 -16.67 -28.96 22.62
N TYR A 64 -16.10 -28.16 21.67
CA TYR A 64 -14.96 -28.64 20.91
C TYR A 64 -13.73 -28.74 21.80
N ASP A 65 -13.23 -29.96 21.93
CA ASP A 65 -12.01 -30.27 22.68
C ASP A 65 -10.81 -30.07 21.70
N TRP A 66 -9.93 -29.14 22.04
CA TRP A 66 -8.73 -28.89 21.26
C TRP A 66 -7.63 -29.89 21.58
N ASP A 67 -7.67 -30.53 22.74
CA ASP A 67 -6.66 -31.49 23.17
C ASP A 67 -6.71 -32.73 22.26
N GLY A 68 -5.57 -33.11 21.68
CA GLY A 68 -5.47 -34.21 20.71
C GLY A 68 -5.93 -33.87 19.28
N THR A 69 -6.39 -32.63 19.01
CA THR A 69 -6.70 -32.18 17.65
C THR A 69 -5.42 -31.87 16.89
N ASN A 70 -5.33 -32.28 15.62
CA ASN A 70 -4.19 -31.93 14.80
C ASN A 70 -4.43 -30.57 14.08
N TYR A 71 -3.69 -29.54 14.50
CA TYR A 71 -3.82 -28.19 13.95
C TYR A 71 -3.31 -28.10 12.50
N LEU A 72 -2.27 -28.86 12.13
CA LEU A 72 -1.78 -28.90 10.76
C LEU A 72 -2.79 -29.51 9.79
N GLU A 73 -3.53 -30.55 10.21
CA GLU A 73 -4.61 -31.12 9.40
C GLU A 73 -5.73 -30.11 9.14
N ILE A 74 -6.09 -29.30 10.15
CA ILE A 74 -7.07 -28.22 9.98
C ILE A 74 -6.59 -27.22 8.93
N CYS A 75 -5.33 -26.79 8.99
CA CYS A 75 -4.75 -25.90 8.01
C CYS A 75 -4.72 -26.52 6.62
N ASP A 76 -4.35 -27.81 6.48
CA ASP A 76 -4.31 -28.51 5.20
C ASP A 76 -5.71 -28.63 4.57
N VAL A 77 -6.73 -28.92 5.37
CA VAL A 77 -8.13 -28.99 4.90
C VAL A 77 -8.59 -27.61 4.39
N ALA A 78 -8.24 -26.53 5.09
CA ALA A 78 -8.57 -25.17 4.66
C ALA A 78 -7.80 -24.82 3.38
N ALA A 79 -6.51 -25.11 3.31
CA ALA A 79 -5.67 -24.90 2.13
C ALA A 79 -6.19 -25.64 0.89
N ALA A 80 -6.68 -26.88 1.06
CA ALA A 80 -7.30 -27.66 -0.03
C ALA A 80 -8.61 -27.04 -0.56
N LYS A 81 -9.27 -26.22 0.25
CA LYS A 81 -10.46 -25.43 -0.15
C LYS A 81 -10.11 -24.07 -0.75
N GLY A 82 -8.81 -23.77 -0.95
CA GLY A 82 -8.33 -22.55 -1.59
C GLY A 82 -7.87 -21.45 -0.62
N ASP A 83 -7.80 -21.73 0.69
CA ASP A 83 -7.25 -20.78 1.68
C ASP A 83 -5.72 -20.73 1.57
N GLY A 84 -5.19 -19.65 0.97
CA GLY A 84 -3.76 -19.42 0.80
C GLY A 84 -3.05 -19.14 2.13
N ASP A 85 -3.70 -18.46 3.08
CA ASP A 85 -3.11 -18.13 4.37
C ASP A 85 -2.97 -19.39 5.24
N ALA A 86 -3.95 -20.29 5.21
CA ALA A 86 -3.86 -21.58 5.87
C ALA A 86 -2.71 -22.46 5.31
N ARG A 87 -2.47 -22.40 4.00
CA ARG A 87 -1.32 -23.08 3.36
C ARG A 87 0.00 -22.53 3.89
N HIS A 88 0.18 -21.19 3.86
CA HIS A 88 1.40 -20.56 4.36
C HIS A 88 1.62 -20.82 5.85
N ALA A 89 0.55 -20.85 6.64
CA ALA A 89 0.61 -21.19 8.06
C ALA A 89 1.14 -22.62 8.26
N ALA A 90 0.55 -23.61 7.57
CA ALA A 90 0.98 -25.02 7.68
C ALA A 90 2.45 -25.19 7.22
N GLU A 91 2.84 -24.58 6.11
CA GLU A 91 4.22 -24.60 5.61
C GLU A 91 5.19 -23.98 6.62
N GLY A 92 4.86 -22.82 7.19
CA GLY A 92 5.69 -22.14 8.18
C GLY A 92 5.85 -22.95 9.47
N ILE A 93 4.77 -23.55 9.98
CA ILE A 93 4.85 -24.45 11.14
C ILE A 93 5.74 -25.64 10.88
N ARG A 94 5.61 -26.30 9.71
CA ARG A 94 6.45 -27.45 9.33
C ARG A 94 7.92 -27.09 9.19
N ARG A 95 8.24 -25.91 8.67
CA ARG A 95 9.64 -25.44 8.56
C ARG A 95 10.28 -25.24 9.93
N VAL A 96 9.55 -24.68 10.89
CA VAL A 96 10.04 -24.57 12.28
C VAL A 96 10.17 -25.96 12.92
N SER A 97 9.17 -26.84 12.75
CA SER A 97 9.23 -28.22 13.25
C SER A 97 10.43 -29.02 12.76
N ARG A 98 10.86 -28.78 11.52
CA ARG A 98 12.05 -29.45 10.92
C ARG A 98 13.37 -28.73 11.22
N ALA A 99 13.34 -27.70 12.07
CA ALA A 99 14.49 -26.83 12.37
C ALA A 99 15.14 -26.20 11.12
N GLU A 100 14.36 -25.99 10.05
CA GLU A 100 14.79 -25.25 8.86
C GLU A 100 14.85 -23.74 9.15
N GLN A 101 14.16 -23.29 10.18
CA GLN A 101 14.19 -21.93 10.73
C GLN A 101 13.79 -21.95 12.20
N ASP A 102 14.31 -21.02 13.00
CA ASP A 102 14.06 -20.94 14.45
C ASP A 102 12.65 -20.44 14.78
N THR A 103 12.16 -19.50 13.97
CA THR A 103 10.84 -18.86 14.16
C THR A 103 10.19 -18.58 12.82
N TYR A 104 8.85 -18.49 12.79
CA TYR A 104 8.10 -18.09 11.62
C TYR A 104 7.06 -17.03 12.00
N THR A 105 6.82 -16.07 11.11
CA THR A 105 5.83 -15.02 11.29
C THR A 105 5.00 -14.85 10.03
N LEU A 106 3.67 -14.74 10.20
CA LEU A 106 2.73 -14.53 9.11
C LEU A 106 1.67 -13.52 9.55
N GLU A 107 1.52 -12.40 8.81
CA GLU A 107 0.36 -11.52 8.95
C GLU A 107 -0.72 -11.94 7.95
N TYR A 108 -1.96 -12.08 8.41
CA TYR A 108 -3.06 -12.55 7.56
C TYR A 108 -4.40 -11.90 7.94
N PRO A 109 -5.29 -11.68 6.95
CA PRO A 109 -6.65 -11.22 7.21
C PRO A 109 -7.51 -12.38 7.76
N CYS A 110 -8.36 -12.08 8.74
CA CYS A 110 -9.36 -13.01 9.26
C CYS A 110 -10.69 -12.26 9.46
N HIS A 111 -11.30 -11.87 8.33
CA HIS A 111 -12.53 -11.08 8.35
C HIS A 111 -13.73 -11.94 8.71
N SER A 112 -14.65 -11.38 9.52
CA SER A 112 -15.99 -11.92 9.66
C SER A 112 -16.94 -11.25 8.65
N SER A 113 -18.20 -11.67 8.61
CA SER A 113 -19.23 -11.03 7.78
C SER A 113 -19.51 -9.58 8.17
N THR A 114 -19.14 -9.15 9.37
CA THR A 114 -19.47 -7.85 9.94
C THR A 114 -18.24 -7.03 10.30
N GLU A 115 -17.04 -7.63 10.36
CA GLU A 115 -15.86 -6.96 10.91
C GLU A 115 -14.59 -7.32 10.14
N ARG A 116 -13.78 -6.31 9.83
CA ARG A 116 -12.44 -6.47 9.26
C ARG A 116 -11.46 -6.71 10.40
N ARG A 117 -10.74 -7.82 10.36
CA ARG A 117 -9.74 -8.19 11.38
C ARG A 117 -8.46 -8.69 10.72
N TRP A 118 -7.33 -8.43 11.35
CA TRP A 118 -6.01 -8.92 10.96
C TRP A 118 -5.29 -9.51 12.15
N PHE A 119 -4.60 -10.60 11.91
CA PHE A 119 -3.81 -11.29 12.92
C PHE A 119 -2.37 -11.43 12.46
N ILE A 120 -1.45 -11.48 13.42
CA ILE A 120 -0.09 -11.93 13.22
C ILE A 120 0.09 -13.27 13.94
N MET A 121 0.42 -14.30 13.18
CA MET A 121 0.83 -15.61 13.70
C MET A 121 2.33 -15.60 13.92
N LYS A 122 2.76 -16.09 15.08
CA LYS A 122 4.16 -16.36 15.38
C LYS A 122 4.31 -17.82 15.80
N VAL A 123 5.33 -18.46 15.26
CA VAL A 123 5.68 -19.86 15.59
C VAL A 123 7.10 -19.88 16.13
N GLY A 124 7.30 -20.56 17.24
CA GLY A 124 8.59 -20.85 17.83
C GLY A 124 8.64 -22.28 18.31
N GLN A 125 9.81 -22.78 18.63
CA GLN A 125 10.01 -24.15 19.12
C GLN A 125 10.73 -24.16 20.47
N PHE A 126 10.50 -25.22 21.25
CA PHE A 126 11.24 -25.53 22.46
C PHE A 126 11.35 -27.05 22.66
N VAL A 127 12.30 -27.49 23.45
CA VAL A 127 12.49 -28.89 23.78
C VAL A 127 12.23 -29.09 25.28
N LEU A 128 11.43 -30.10 25.63
CA LEU A 128 11.17 -30.49 27.00
C LEU A 128 11.23 -32.03 27.09
N SER A 129 12.06 -32.56 27.99
CA SER A 129 12.25 -34.02 28.19
C SER A 129 12.52 -34.76 26.89
N ASP A 130 13.45 -34.25 26.07
CA ASP A 130 13.84 -34.75 24.75
C ASP A 130 12.73 -34.77 23.69
N MET A 131 11.56 -34.15 23.99
CA MET A 131 10.47 -33.98 23.05
C MET A 131 10.45 -32.54 22.54
N GLN A 132 10.27 -32.37 21.22
CA GLN A 132 10.13 -31.07 20.57
C GLN A 132 8.68 -30.62 20.57
N TYR A 133 8.47 -29.37 20.96
CA TYR A 133 7.17 -28.70 20.94
C TYR A 133 7.24 -27.41 20.14
N LEU A 134 6.11 -27.00 19.61
CA LEU A 134 5.92 -25.76 18.91
C LEU A 134 4.94 -24.89 19.67
N VAL A 135 5.25 -23.60 19.80
CA VAL A 135 4.31 -22.59 20.31
C VAL A 135 3.81 -21.79 19.13
N VAL A 136 2.52 -21.79 18.91
CA VAL A 136 1.85 -20.95 17.90
C VAL A 136 1.01 -19.91 18.63
N SER A 137 1.28 -18.65 18.36
CA SER A 137 0.48 -17.54 18.90
C SER A 137 -0.14 -16.72 17.78
N HIS A 138 -1.40 -16.29 18.00
CA HIS A 138 -2.10 -15.34 17.13
C HIS A 138 -2.46 -14.10 17.93
N GLN A 139 -1.92 -12.97 17.52
CA GLN A 139 -2.18 -11.66 18.11
C GLN A 139 -3.05 -10.84 17.17
N ASP A 140 -4.09 -10.21 17.69
CA ASP A 140 -4.92 -9.27 16.94
C ASP A 140 -4.14 -7.97 16.68
N ILE A 141 -3.93 -7.65 15.41
CA ILE A 141 -3.24 -6.44 14.94
C ILE A 141 -4.17 -5.49 14.20
N THR A 142 -5.47 -5.66 14.33
CA THR A 142 -6.50 -4.89 13.63
C THR A 142 -6.34 -3.38 13.86
N GLN A 143 -6.14 -2.95 15.12
CA GLN A 143 -5.97 -1.54 15.43
C GLN A 143 -4.70 -0.96 14.80
N ARG A 144 -3.61 -1.74 14.75
CA ARG A 144 -2.38 -1.34 14.06
C ARG A 144 -2.62 -1.16 12.55
N LYS A 145 -3.25 -2.13 11.90
CA LYS A 145 -3.57 -2.07 10.46
C LYS A 145 -4.50 -0.90 10.11
N LEU A 146 -5.53 -0.67 10.92
CA LEU A 146 -6.43 0.48 10.73
C LEU A 146 -5.70 1.83 10.93
N ALA A 147 -4.78 1.91 11.88
CA ALA A 147 -3.95 3.10 12.07
C ALA A 147 -2.99 3.32 10.90
N GLU A 148 -2.32 2.28 10.40
CA GLU A 148 -1.47 2.31 9.20
C GLU A 148 -2.28 2.78 7.97
N GLU A 149 -3.47 2.21 7.73
CA GLU A 149 -4.37 2.64 6.67
C GLU A 149 -4.80 4.12 6.83
N LYS A 150 -5.07 4.56 8.08
CA LYS A 150 -5.44 5.94 8.34
C LYS A 150 -4.28 6.90 8.06
N VAL A 151 -3.06 6.55 8.46
CA VAL A 151 -1.84 7.33 8.15
C VAL A 151 -1.62 7.39 6.63
N ALA A 152 -1.69 6.25 5.95
CA ALA A 152 -1.59 6.19 4.50
C ALA A 152 -2.70 7.02 3.81
N LYS A 153 -3.92 7.02 4.39
CA LYS A 153 -5.01 7.88 3.93
C LYS A 153 -4.74 9.39 4.14
N LEU A 154 -3.96 9.78 5.10
CA LEU A 154 -3.57 11.17 5.36
C LEU A 154 -2.32 11.60 4.57
N ALA A 155 -1.56 10.65 4.05
CA ALA A 155 -0.41 10.95 3.20
C ALA A 155 -0.86 11.72 1.95
N ARG A 156 -0.16 12.80 1.61
CA ARG A 156 -0.44 13.68 0.47
C ARG A 156 0.65 13.63 -0.59
N LEU A 157 1.71 12.91 -0.31
CA LEU A 157 2.83 12.70 -1.23
C LEU A 157 2.85 11.25 -1.71
N ASP A 158 3.39 11.04 -2.88
CA ASP A 158 3.70 9.72 -3.42
C ASP A 158 5.03 9.25 -2.83
N ASP A 159 5.05 8.04 -2.27
CA ASP A 159 6.19 7.50 -1.52
C ASP A 159 7.45 7.31 -2.40
N LEU A 160 7.28 7.01 -3.68
CA LEU A 160 8.39 6.81 -4.60
C LEU A 160 8.99 8.12 -5.08
N THR A 161 8.13 9.05 -5.51
CA THR A 161 8.54 10.25 -6.22
C THR A 161 8.65 11.50 -5.34
N GLY A 162 8.03 11.49 -4.16
CA GLY A 162 8.02 12.61 -3.22
C GLY A 162 7.18 13.82 -3.66
N ILE A 163 6.55 13.78 -4.83
CA ILE A 163 5.61 14.81 -5.28
C ILE A 163 4.19 14.51 -4.77
N PRO A 164 3.23 15.45 -4.86
CA PRO A 164 1.84 15.20 -4.55
C PRO A 164 1.31 13.92 -5.19
N ASN A 165 0.51 13.15 -4.43
CA ASN A 165 -0.19 11.98 -4.92
C ASN A 165 -1.58 12.34 -5.49
N ARG A 166 -2.29 11.36 -6.05
CA ARG A 166 -3.63 11.53 -6.61
C ARG A 166 -4.60 12.21 -5.64
N ARG A 167 -4.58 11.83 -4.35
CA ARG A 167 -5.46 12.44 -3.35
C ARG A 167 -5.22 13.94 -3.22
N LYS A 168 -3.94 14.34 -3.10
CA LYS A 168 -3.59 15.76 -3.00
C LYS A 168 -3.97 16.51 -4.28
N PHE A 169 -3.86 15.87 -5.43
CA PHE A 169 -4.35 16.40 -6.70
C PHE A 169 -5.86 16.63 -6.68
N ASP A 170 -6.67 15.63 -6.27
CA ASP A 170 -8.14 15.73 -6.23
C ASP A 170 -8.59 16.86 -5.28
N GLU A 171 -7.96 16.99 -4.10
CA GLU A 171 -8.19 18.11 -3.17
C GLU A 171 -7.89 19.46 -3.82
N SER A 172 -6.78 19.55 -4.53
CA SER A 172 -6.32 20.78 -5.17
C SER A 172 -7.19 21.16 -6.35
N LEU A 173 -7.59 20.19 -7.18
CA LEU A 173 -8.50 20.39 -8.30
C LEU A 173 -9.85 20.96 -7.80
N SER A 174 -10.46 20.33 -6.79
CA SER A 174 -11.72 20.82 -6.22
C SER A 174 -11.60 22.23 -5.67
N LEU A 175 -10.49 22.56 -5.00
CA LEU A 175 -10.26 23.90 -4.45
C LEU A 175 -10.07 24.95 -5.56
N GLN A 176 -9.21 24.65 -6.55
CA GLN A 176 -8.92 25.55 -7.67
C GLN A 176 -10.14 25.76 -8.57
N TRP A 177 -10.94 24.70 -8.78
CA TRP A 177 -12.19 24.79 -9.52
C TRP A 177 -13.15 25.83 -8.93
N LYS A 178 -13.41 25.72 -7.61
CA LYS A 178 -14.26 26.68 -6.88
C LYS A 178 -13.69 28.10 -6.91
N ARG A 179 -12.35 28.21 -6.84
CA ARG A 179 -11.67 29.51 -6.93
C ARG A 179 -11.81 30.11 -8.33
N SER A 180 -11.61 29.32 -9.39
CA SER A 180 -11.73 29.77 -10.78
C SER A 180 -13.15 30.27 -11.09
N ILE A 181 -14.21 29.57 -10.63
CA ILE A 181 -15.59 30.03 -10.74
C ILE A 181 -15.76 31.38 -10.05
N ARG A 182 -15.26 31.53 -8.81
CA ARG A 182 -15.43 32.76 -8.03
C ARG A 182 -14.71 33.97 -8.62
N MET A 183 -13.50 33.72 -9.13
CA MET A 183 -12.61 34.78 -9.64
C MET A 183 -12.76 35.01 -11.14
N ASN A 184 -13.59 34.21 -11.82
CA ASN A 184 -13.74 34.21 -13.28
C ASN A 184 -12.39 34.10 -14.00
N THR A 185 -11.54 33.16 -13.54
CA THR A 185 -10.22 32.91 -14.09
C THR A 185 -10.16 31.53 -14.76
N PRO A 186 -9.29 31.34 -15.78
CA PRO A 186 -9.14 30.03 -16.38
C PRO A 186 -8.48 29.03 -15.43
N ILE A 187 -8.72 27.76 -15.68
CA ILE A 187 -8.01 26.63 -15.07
C ILE A 187 -7.60 25.67 -16.18
N SER A 188 -6.35 25.24 -16.14
CA SER A 188 -5.79 24.30 -17.12
C SER A 188 -5.36 23.02 -16.43
N LEU A 189 -5.63 21.89 -17.07
CA LEU A 189 -5.25 20.56 -16.59
C LEU A 189 -4.60 19.79 -17.73
N ALA A 190 -3.42 19.22 -17.46
CA ALA A 190 -2.75 18.26 -18.31
C ALA A 190 -2.68 16.91 -17.61
N MET A 191 -3.13 15.86 -18.29
CA MET A 191 -2.83 14.47 -17.94
C MET A 191 -1.71 13.97 -18.81
N ILE A 192 -0.70 13.36 -18.21
CA ILE A 192 0.56 12.94 -18.82
C ILE A 192 0.76 11.45 -18.59
N ASP A 193 1.16 10.73 -19.61
CA ASP A 193 1.52 9.33 -19.53
C ASP A 193 2.91 9.12 -20.18
N ILE A 194 3.73 8.29 -19.56
CA ILE A 194 5.04 7.95 -20.08
C ILE A 194 4.88 6.84 -21.11
N ASP A 195 5.18 7.17 -22.36
CA ASP A 195 5.02 6.24 -23.47
C ASP A 195 5.86 4.98 -23.32
N HIS A 196 5.21 3.83 -23.49
CA HIS A 196 5.86 2.51 -23.47
C HIS A 196 6.63 2.20 -22.16
N PHE A 197 6.18 2.72 -21.02
CA PHE A 197 6.89 2.54 -19.74
C PHE A 197 6.98 1.06 -19.31
N LYS A 198 5.98 0.25 -19.66
CA LYS A 198 6.07 -1.19 -19.44
C LYS A 198 7.31 -1.81 -20.08
N GLN A 199 7.68 -1.36 -21.29
CA GLN A 199 8.89 -1.86 -21.99
C GLN A 199 10.18 -1.48 -21.26
N VAL A 200 10.20 -0.31 -20.58
CA VAL A 200 11.31 0.06 -19.68
C VAL A 200 11.46 -0.96 -18.56
N ASN A 201 10.36 -1.27 -17.89
CA ASN A 201 10.36 -2.25 -16.79
C ASN A 201 10.76 -3.66 -17.28
N ASP A 202 10.25 -4.09 -18.44
CA ASP A 202 10.54 -5.39 -19.02
C ASP A 202 12.02 -5.49 -19.49
N THR A 203 12.62 -4.38 -19.92
CA THR A 203 13.99 -4.34 -20.46
C THR A 203 15.04 -4.11 -19.36
N TYR A 204 14.80 -3.14 -18.46
CA TYR A 204 15.81 -2.67 -17.50
C TYR A 204 15.48 -3.05 -16.04
N GLY A 205 14.30 -3.64 -15.80
CA GLY A 205 13.81 -4.01 -14.46
C GLY A 205 13.13 -2.85 -13.72
N HIS A 206 12.24 -3.20 -12.80
CA HIS A 206 11.42 -2.24 -12.02
C HIS A 206 12.26 -1.20 -11.27
N SER A 207 13.44 -1.58 -10.72
CA SER A 207 14.30 -0.62 -10.01
C SER A 207 14.82 0.52 -10.90
N ILE A 208 15.00 0.29 -12.20
CA ILE A 208 15.38 1.34 -13.16
C ILE A 208 14.14 2.15 -13.53
N GLY A 209 12.98 1.50 -13.74
CA GLY A 209 11.71 2.21 -13.93
C GLY A 209 11.42 3.19 -12.80
N ASP A 210 11.58 2.76 -11.55
CA ASP A 210 11.40 3.61 -10.36
C ASP A 210 12.34 4.83 -10.35
N LYS A 211 13.61 4.63 -10.73
CA LYS A 211 14.56 5.75 -10.88
C LYS A 211 14.11 6.72 -11.96
N TYR A 212 13.61 6.23 -13.10
CA TYR A 212 13.11 7.08 -14.17
C TYR A 212 11.88 7.89 -13.71
N LEU A 213 10.94 7.27 -13.01
CA LEU A 213 9.79 7.98 -12.41
C LEU A 213 10.24 9.09 -11.47
N THR A 214 11.24 8.84 -10.63
CA THR A 214 11.79 9.84 -9.69
C THR A 214 12.48 10.99 -10.44
N VAL A 215 13.24 10.72 -11.48
CA VAL A 215 13.87 11.77 -12.29
C VAL A 215 12.84 12.62 -13.02
N LEU A 216 11.86 11.99 -13.67
CA LEU A 216 10.80 12.68 -14.40
C LEU A 216 9.93 13.52 -13.46
N SER A 217 9.56 13.01 -12.28
CA SER A 217 8.78 13.76 -11.29
C SER A 217 9.49 15.04 -10.84
N SER A 218 10.83 15.02 -10.72
CA SER A 218 11.60 16.20 -10.37
C SER A 218 11.56 17.29 -11.44
N ILE A 219 11.48 16.90 -12.72
CA ILE A 219 11.34 17.83 -13.85
C ILE A 219 9.92 18.41 -13.86
N PHE A 220 8.93 17.56 -13.74
CA PHE A 220 7.52 17.98 -13.74
C PHE A 220 7.24 18.96 -12.59
N SER A 221 7.74 18.67 -11.39
CA SER A 221 7.61 19.55 -10.23
C SER A 221 8.28 20.90 -10.42
N ARG A 222 9.40 20.98 -11.15
CA ARG A 222 10.08 22.25 -11.46
C ARG A 222 9.31 23.12 -12.48
N SER A 223 8.41 22.51 -13.25
CA SER A 223 7.56 23.23 -14.20
C SER A 223 6.33 23.87 -13.54
N THR A 224 6.06 23.55 -12.27
CA THR A 224 4.92 24.03 -11.48
C THR A 224 5.41 24.88 -10.31
N ASN A 225 5.88 26.09 -10.59
CA ASN A 225 6.57 26.94 -9.60
C ASN A 225 5.63 27.96 -8.91
N ARG A 226 4.35 28.08 -9.34
CA ARG A 226 3.41 29.02 -8.75
C ARG A 226 2.66 28.37 -7.59
N PRO A 227 2.21 29.11 -6.57
CA PRO A 227 1.48 28.56 -5.42
C PRO A 227 0.19 27.82 -5.79
N ASP A 228 -0.42 28.18 -6.90
CA ASP A 228 -1.67 27.61 -7.41
C ASP A 228 -1.46 26.46 -8.41
N ASP A 229 -0.22 26.18 -8.78
CA ASP A 229 0.13 25.07 -9.65
C ASP A 229 0.46 23.83 -8.83
N ILE A 230 0.11 22.67 -9.35
CA ILE A 230 0.45 21.40 -8.73
C ILE A 230 0.81 20.38 -9.81
N CYS A 231 1.91 19.67 -9.58
CA CYS A 231 2.22 18.43 -10.25
C CYS A 231 2.01 17.27 -9.30
N ALA A 232 1.35 16.23 -9.73
CA ALA A 232 1.06 15.05 -8.93
C ALA A 232 1.31 13.76 -9.73
N ARG A 233 1.70 12.70 -9.04
CA ARG A 233 1.64 11.34 -9.60
C ARG A 233 0.21 10.83 -9.45
N TYR A 234 -0.46 10.63 -10.59
CA TYR A 234 -1.87 10.24 -10.61
C TYR A 234 -2.04 8.74 -10.42
N GLY A 235 -1.11 7.93 -10.95
CA GLY A 235 -1.04 6.47 -10.75
C GLY A 235 0.00 5.85 -11.67
N GLY A 236 0.66 4.78 -11.28
CA GLY A 236 1.63 4.08 -12.13
C GLY A 236 2.66 5.00 -12.79
N GLU A 237 2.58 5.11 -14.11
CA GLU A 237 3.35 6.01 -14.99
C GLU A 237 2.60 7.29 -15.38
N GLU A 238 1.45 7.56 -14.77
CA GLU A 238 0.61 8.71 -15.08
C GLU A 238 0.85 9.88 -14.12
N PHE A 239 0.91 11.09 -14.67
CA PHE A 239 1.07 12.33 -13.93
C PHE A 239 -0.01 13.34 -14.32
N ALA A 240 -0.35 14.23 -13.39
CA ALA A 240 -1.28 15.32 -13.61
C ALA A 240 -0.61 16.66 -13.30
N VAL A 241 -0.78 17.64 -14.17
CA VAL A 241 -0.34 19.03 -13.95
C VAL A 241 -1.54 19.94 -14.01
N LEU A 242 -1.85 20.56 -12.86
CA LEU A 242 -2.92 21.53 -12.71
C LEU A 242 -2.31 22.93 -12.62
N LEU A 243 -2.76 23.85 -13.46
CA LEU A 243 -2.29 25.22 -13.55
C LEU A 243 -3.45 26.18 -13.24
N GLY A 244 -3.35 26.86 -12.09
CA GLY A 244 -4.33 27.83 -11.65
C GLY A 244 -4.18 29.15 -12.41
N ALA A 245 -5.31 29.82 -12.69
CA ALA A 245 -5.36 31.12 -13.38
C ALA A 245 -4.45 31.20 -14.62
N THR A 246 -4.36 30.09 -15.37
CA THR A 246 -3.49 29.96 -16.56
C THR A 246 -4.37 29.66 -17.77
N ASP A 247 -4.27 30.47 -18.79
CA ASP A 247 -5.00 30.31 -20.04
C ASP A 247 -4.37 29.23 -20.95
N ARG A 248 -5.04 28.94 -22.07
CA ARG A 248 -4.61 27.92 -23.03
C ARG A 248 -3.16 28.17 -23.54
N ALA A 249 -2.82 29.40 -23.88
CA ALA A 249 -1.51 29.72 -24.43
C ALA A 249 -0.39 29.49 -23.38
N GLY A 250 -0.61 29.98 -22.17
CA GLY A 250 0.30 29.77 -21.05
C GLY A 250 0.43 28.28 -20.67
N ALA A 251 -0.67 27.54 -20.68
CA ALA A 251 -0.66 26.12 -20.38
C ALA A 251 0.10 25.32 -21.45
N VAL A 252 -0.13 25.59 -22.73
CA VAL A 252 0.61 24.97 -23.84
C VAL A 252 2.09 25.25 -23.70
N GLN A 253 2.51 26.48 -23.39
CA GLN A 253 3.91 26.83 -23.21
C GLN A 253 4.56 26.04 -22.07
N VAL A 254 3.90 25.91 -20.92
CA VAL A 254 4.41 25.13 -19.77
C VAL A 254 4.59 23.66 -20.14
N ILE A 255 3.58 23.06 -20.77
CA ILE A 255 3.59 21.64 -21.11
C ILE A 255 4.56 21.34 -22.24
N ASP A 256 4.65 22.15 -23.27
CA ASP A 256 5.64 22.02 -24.36
C ASP A 256 7.08 22.09 -23.83
N GLN A 257 7.36 23.03 -22.91
CA GLN A 257 8.66 23.11 -22.26
C GLN A 257 8.96 21.87 -21.40
N LEU A 258 7.97 21.31 -20.71
CA LEU A 258 8.09 20.08 -19.95
C LEU A 258 8.44 18.90 -20.87
N ILE A 259 7.72 18.70 -21.98
CA ILE A 259 7.97 17.66 -22.97
C ILE A 259 9.40 17.80 -23.55
N LYS A 260 9.80 19.00 -23.93
CA LYS A 260 11.16 19.28 -24.43
C LYS A 260 12.24 18.95 -23.40
N SER A 261 11.99 19.27 -22.14
CA SER A 261 12.93 18.95 -21.05
C SER A 261 13.12 17.45 -20.87
N VAL A 262 12.04 16.67 -20.96
CA VAL A 262 12.12 15.20 -20.90
C VAL A 262 12.88 14.64 -22.11
N ARG A 263 12.54 15.06 -23.32
CA ARG A 263 13.26 14.64 -24.55
C ARG A 263 14.76 14.96 -24.48
N HIS A 264 15.12 16.10 -23.87
CA HIS A 264 16.53 16.53 -23.74
C HIS A 264 17.36 15.61 -22.83
N LEU A 265 16.74 14.96 -21.85
CA LEU A 265 17.42 13.98 -20.98
C LEU A 265 17.90 12.74 -21.72
N LYS A 266 17.30 12.41 -22.86
CA LYS A 266 17.62 11.23 -23.68
C LYS A 266 17.65 9.94 -22.85
N ILE A 267 16.73 9.79 -21.90
CA ILE A 267 16.62 8.58 -21.07
C ILE A 267 16.32 7.40 -21.99
N PRO A 268 17.11 6.32 -21.96
CA PRO A 268 16.95 5.19 -22.87
C PRO A 268 15.60 4.48 -22.73
N ASN A 269 14.97 4.16 -23.85
CA ASN A 269 13.85 3.23 -24.01
C ASN A 269 13.99 2.56 -25.39
N GLU A 270 15.01 1.70 -25.53
CA GLU A 270 15.47 1.17 -26.82
C GLU A 270 14.39 0.37 -27.56
N ASN A 271 13.47 -0.25 -26.83
CA ASN A 271 12.40 -1.07 -27.41
C ASN A 271 11.10 -0.29 -27.68
N ALA A 272 11.06 1.02 -27.44
CA ALA A 272 9.88 1.82 -27.71
C ALA A 272 9.63 1.93 -29.24
N SER A 273 8.37 1.81 -29.64
CA SER A 273 7.98 1.95 -31.05
C SER A 273 8.02 3.40 -31.57
N THR A 274 8.14 4.38 -30.66
CA THR A 274 8.19 5.81 -30.99
C THR A 274 9.63 6.27 -31.29
N LYS A 275 10.42 6.38 -30.24
CA LYS A 275 11.85 6.80 -30.27
C LYS A 275 12.62 5.95 -29.28
N PRO A 276 13.94 5.73 -29.45
CA PRO A 276 14.75 4.92 -28.51
C PRO A 276 15.01 5.63 -27.17
N ILE A 277 14.15 6.55 -26.78
CA ILE A 277 14.19 7.34 -25.55
C ILE A 277 12.78 7.44 -24.95
N ILE A 278 12.70 7.80 -23.68
CA ILE A 278 11.43 8.13 -23.01
C ILE A 278 10.79 9.32 -23.73
N THR A 279 9.50 9.14 -24.07
CA THR A 279 8.61 10.19 -24.60
C THR A 279 7.33 10.26 -23.75
N LEU A 280 6.54 11.29 -23.99
CA LEU A 280 5.31 11.56 -23.24
C LEU A 280 4.13 11.74 -24.20
N SER A 281 3.00 11.13 -23.86
CA SER A 281 1.70 11.50 -24.38
C SER A 281 0.98 12.40 -23.39
N VAL A 282 0.39 13.49 -23.86
CA VAL A 282 -0.25 14.49 -23.00
C VAL A 282 -1.60 14.91 -23.56
N GLY A 283 -2.63 14.92 -22.70
CA GLY A 283 -3.91 15.58 -22.96
C GLY A 283 -4.00 16.88 -22.17
N LEU A 284 -4.25 18.00 -22.81
CA LEU A 284 -4.34 19.34 -22.18
C LEU A 284 -5.68 20.01 -22.50
N LYS A 285 -6.36 20.48 -21.48
CA LYS A 285 -7.55 21.31 -21.62
C LYS A 285 -7.51 22.51 -20.69
N THR A 286 -7.99 23.64 -21.19
CA THR A 286 -8.23 24.88 -20.43
C THR A 286 -9.70 25.19 -20.47
N VAL A 287 -10.28 25.62 -19.33
CA VAL A 287 -11.67 26.07 -19.25
C VAL A 287 -11.80 27.32 -18.38
N TYR A 288 -12.84 28.09 -18.62
CA TYR A 288 -13.35 29.13 -17.72
C TYR A 288 -14.61 28.56 -17.06
N PRO A 289 -14.50 27.91 -15.89
CA PRO A 289 -15.61 27.17 -15.33
C PRO A 289 -16.69 28.08 -14.80
N ASN A 290 -17.95 27.68 -14.95
CA ASN A 290 -19.13 28.35 -14.37
C ASN A 290 -19.80 27.41 -13.33
N LYS A 291 -20.87 27.88 -12.69
CA LYS A 291 -21.55 27.18 -11.60
C LYS A 291 -22.26 25.87 -12.04
N ASN A 292 -22.51 25.71 -13.33
CA ASN A 292 -23.19 24.55 -13.89
C ASN A 292 -22.22 23.50 -14.39
N ASP A 293 -20.94 23.82 -14.44
CA ASP A 293 -19.89 22.92 -14.91
C ASP A 293 -19.41 22.02 -13.76
N SER A 294 -18.98 20.79 -14.11
CA SER A 294 -18.43 19.80 -13.20
C SER A 294 -16.94 19.63 -13.45
N TYR A 295 -16.15 19.54 -12.38
CA TYR A 295 -14.73 19.23 -12.51
C TYR A 295 -14.49 17.76 -12.89
N GLU A 296 -15.43 16.87 -12.63
CA GLU A 296 -15.42 15.49 -13.07
C GLU A 296 -15.50 15.41 -14.60
N ASP A 297 -16.39 16.19 -15.22
CA ASP A 297 -16.50 16.28 -16.67
C ASP A 297 -15.25 16.91 -17.29
N PHE A 298 -14.64 17.89 -16.60
CA PHE A 298 -13.37 18.48 -17.01
C PHE A 298 -12.25 17.44 -17.02
N LEU A 299 -12.13 16.64 -15.95
CA LEU A 299 -11.15 15.56 -15.85
C LEU A 299 -11.36 14.51 -16.98
N LEU A 300 -12.61 14.09 -17.19
CA LEU A 300 -12.95 13.14 -18.25
C LEU A 300 -12.61 13.69 -19.65
N ALA A 301 -12.80 14.98 -19.87
CA ALA A 301 -12.44 15.61 -21.14
C ALA A 301 -10.91 15.62 -21.39
N VAL A 302 -10.11 15.80 -20.34
CA VAL A 302 -8.65 15.72 -20.43
C VAL A 302 -8.17 14.29 -20.67
N ASP A 303 -8.78 13.31 -20.01
CA ASP A 303 -8.51 11.88 -20.24
C ASP A 303 -8.75 11.47 -21.69
N LYS A 304 -9.85 11.95 -22.30
CA LYS A 304 -10.13 11.72 -23.72
C LYS A 304 -9.04 12.32 -24.63
N LEU A 305 -8.50 13.49 -24.29
CA LEU A 305 -7.39 14.10 -25.04
C LEU A 305 -6.09 13.28 -24.87
N LEU A 306 -5.80 12.79 -23.67
CA LEU A 306 -4.65 11.91 -23.46
C LEU A 306 -4.78 10.62 -24.31
N TYR A 307 -5.97 10.02 -24.31
CA TYR A 307 -6.24 8.86 -25.16
C TYR A 307 -6.03 9.20 -26.66
N THR A 308 -6.46 10.39 -27.08
CA THR A 308 -6.23 10.87 -28.45
C THR A 308 -4.75 11.00 -28.78
N ALA A 309 -3.94 11.55 -27.86
CA ALA A 309 -2.49 11.64 -28.04
C ALA A 309 -1.84 10.26 -28.18
N LYS A 310 -2.23 9.29 -27.35
CA LYS A 310 -1.75 7.91 -27.45
C LYS A 310 -2.13 7.24 -28.77
N THR A 311 -3.36 7.40 -29.23
CA THR A 311 -3.83 6.81 -30.50
C THR A 311 -3.28 7.50 -31.75
N ALA A 312 -2.84 8.75 -31.63
CA ALA A 312 -2.15 9.50 -32.70
C ALA A 312 -0.69 9.06 -32.93
N GLY A 313 -0.18 8.12 -32.12
CA GLY A 313 1.17 7.56 -32.29
C GLY A 313 2.10 7.85 -31.13
N CYS A 314 1.60 8.31 -30.00
CA CYS A 314 2.39 8.72 -28.82
C CYS A 314 3.30 9.93 -29.09
N ASP A 315 4.18 10.32 -28.13
CA ASP A 315 5.09 11.47 -28.22
C ASP A 315 4.38 12.75 -28.69
N THR A 316 3.16 12.98 -28.22
CA THR A 316 2.22 13.97 -28.77
C THR A 316 1.47 14.68 -27.64
N LEU A 317 1.26 15.99 -27.82
CA LEU A 317 0.38 16.81 -26.99
C LEU A 317 -0.95 17.06 -27.73
N ALA A 318 -2.05 16.53 -27.21
CA ALA A 318 -3.40 16.82 -27.69
C ALA A 318 -4.01 17.96 -26.85
N VAL A 319 -4.36 19.07 -27.50
CA VAL A 319 -4.88 20.28 -26.85
C VAL A 319 -6.30 20.57 -27.31
N SER A 320 -7.23 20.79 -26.39
CA SER A 320 -8.57 21.30 -26.76
C SER A 320 -8.50 22.69 -27.38
N VAL A 321 -9.18 22.88 -28.51
CA VAL A 321 -9.24 24.17 -29.21
C VAL A 321 -10.13 25.17 -28.48
N SER A 322 -11.27 24.70 -27.91
CA SER A 322 -12.21 25.55 -27.21
C SER A 322 -11.98 25.57 -25.71
N SER A 323 -11.97 26.76 -25.12
CA SER A 323 -11.91 27.01 -23.68
C SER A 323 -13.31 27.26 -23.07
N GLU A 324 -14.35 27.34 -23.87
CA GLU A 324 -15.70 27.75 -23.41
C GLU A 324 -16.63 26.57 -23.12
N LYS A 325 -16.37 25.38 -23.66
CA LYS A 325 -17.22 24.21 -23.53
C LYS A 325 -16.44 22.97 -23.08
N LEU A 326 -16.98 22.25 -22.12
CA LEU A 326 -16.39 20.97 -21.65
C LEU A 326 -16.48 19.87 -22.72
N ASP A 327 -17.54 19.85 -23.54
CA ASP A 327 -17.86 18.80 -24.51
C ASP A 327 -17.26 19.00 -25.92
N THR A 328 -16.28 19.90 -26.10
CA THR A 328 -15.69 20.05 -27.43
C THR A 328 -14.83 18.87 -27.83
N THR A 329 -15.17 18.27 -28.98
CA THR A 329 -14.37 17.24 -29.66
C THR A 329 -13.24 17.82 -30.53
N GLU A 330 -13.17 19.15 -30.65
CA GLU A 330 -12.13 19.82 -31.44
C GLU A 330 -10.82 19.89 -30.65
N PHE A 331 -9.77 19.35 -31.24
CA PHE A 331 -8.42 19.33 -30.66
C PHE A 331 -7.36 19.64 -31.73
N GLU A 332 -6.21 20.05 -31.26
CA GLU A 332 -4.99 20.27 -32.03
C GLU A 332 -3.91 19.30 -31.51
N LEU A 333 -3.14 18.69 -32.43
CA LEU A 333 -1.98 17.87 -32.07
C LEU A 333 -0.70 18.68 -32.25
N ILE A 334 0.13 18.68 -31.21
CA ILE A 334 1.44 19.36 -31.19
C ILE A 334 2.49 18.27 -30.96
N ASN A 335 3.42 18.09 -31.91
CA ASN A 335 4.48 17.06 -31.91
C ASN A 335 5.83 17.61 -31.47
#